data_db4a073ad012c92e0a80025d69ce04a7
#
_entry.id   db4a073ad012c92e0a80025d69ce04a7
#
_cell.length_a   1.000
_cell.length_b   1.000
_cell.length_c   1.000
_cell.angle_alpha   90.00
_cell.angle_beta   90.00
_cell.angle_gamma   90.00
#
_symmetry.space_group_name_H-M   'P 1'
#
loop_
_entity.id
_entity.type
_entity.pdbx_description
1 polymer ?
#
loop_
_entity_poly.entity_id
_entity_poly.type
_entity_poly.pdbx_seq_one_letter_code
_entity_poly.pdbx_strand_id
1 'polypeptide(L)'
;MNPRHLALLSCLMTTPLLSADELAASAQPPGGLRPAQVPQFILVGFDDNPQVEPMAWFIDHVQDLRNPAGAGQAATFDGGPVRAIFFSNGKYWNDRDLITVHHRALNKGHEIANHTQNHLQGGGFTVAQWRREMADCEATFAETGIPATGVVGFRTPFLAYNAATFAALAAEAQVYDSSIEEGHQAGQDGTNFFWPYTLDQGSPGNAAEFAEGSPRRVGRHPGLWEIPLHVFMIPADADCARLGVAPGLQARMGANLKQAYGSASDEPAAKITGLDWNVLEAAKCNGPELLAILKHTLDLRLAGNRAPFMVGAHTALYPANKPDRRKAMEEFIAYALTKPEVRFVTGQQLLAWLRKPQPLGTAGN
;
A
#
# COMPACT_ATOMS: atom_id res chain seq x y z
N MET A 1 45.82 19.46 55.53
CA MET A 1 45.64 18.74 54.26
C MET A 1 44.18 18.28 54.16
N ASN A 2 43.41 18.91 53.29
CA ASN A 2 41.98 18.69 53.18
C ASN A 2 41.71 18.00 51.84
N PRO A 3 41.09 16.83 51.77
CA PRO A 3 40.69 16.24 50.50
C PRO A 3 39.31 16.77 50.05
N ARG A 4 39.27 17.41 48.88
CA ARG A 4 38.04 17.88 48.22
C ARG A 4 37.32 16.67 47.62
N HIS A 5 36.10 16.44 48.08
CA HIS A 5 35.16 15.52 47.42
C HIS A 5 34.63 16.16 46.13
N LEU A 6 34.99 15.54 45.01
CA LEU A 6 34.40 15.85 43.69
C LEU A 6 33.12 15.03 43.55
N ALA A 7 31.98 15.67 43.67
CA ALA A 7 30.70 15.02 43.35
C ALA A 7 30.50 15.03 41.83
N LEU A 8 30.53 13.86 41.19
CA LEU A 8 30.09 13.67 39.82
C LEU A 8 28.57 13.74 39.81
N LEU A 9 28.00 14.82 39.26
CA LEU A 9 26.60 14.91 38.91
C LEU A 9 26.40 14.11 37.61
N SER A 10 25.88 12.87 37.72
CA SER A 10 25.42 12.09 36.58
C SER A 10 24.10 12.70 36.08
N CYS A 11 24.17 13.48 34.99
CA CYS A 11 23.01 13.97 34.29
C CYS A 11 22.42 12.79 33.51
N LEU A 12 21.42 12.12 34.06
CA LEU A 12 20.54 11.19 33.33
C LEU A 12 19.77 12.00 32.28
N MET A 13 20.27 11.99 31.06
CA MET A 13 19.47 12.40 29.91
C MET A 13 18.37 11.35 29.75
N THR A 14 17.19 11.66 30.26
CA THR A 14 15.95 10.97 29.85
C THR A 14 15.70 11.34 28.40
N THR A 15 16.09 10.46 27.47
CA THR A 15 15.52 10.50 26.11
C THR A 15 14.00 10.44 26.26
N PRO A 16 13.24 11.38 25.70
CA PRO A 16 11.80 11.24 25.68
C PRO A 16 11.50 9.95 24.91
N LEU A 17 10.82 9.01 25.55
CA LEU A 17 10.12 7.95 24.87
C LEU A 17 9.18 8.67 23.90
N LEU A 18 9.47 8.58 22.59
CA LEU A 18 8.50 8.94 21.57
C LEU A 18 7.25 8.16 21.92
N SER A 19 6.17 8.85 22.27
CA SER A 19 4.86 8.21 22.40
C SER A 19 4.61 7.52 21.07
N ALA A 20 4.41 6.20 21.10
CA ALA A 20 4.02 5.48 19.90
C ALA A 20 2.81 6.19 19.32
N ASP A 21 2.86 6.50 18.03
CA ASP A 21 1.70 7.05 17.33
C ASP A 21 0.54 6.07 17.54
N GLU A 22 -0.55 6.51 18.14
CA GLU A 22 -1.77 5.70 18.25
C GLU A 22 -2.84 6.34 17.38
N LEU A 23 -3.30 5.62 16.38
CA LEU A 23 -4.41 6.00 15.52
C LEU A 23 -5.34 4.81 15.34
N ALA A 24 -6.50 4.86 16.00
CA ALA A 24 -7.51 3.82 15.87
C ALA A 24 -8.09 3.77 14.45
N ALA A 25 -8.46 2.55 14.00
CA ALA A 25 -9.15 2.37 12.73
C ALA A 25 -10.46 3.17 12.70
N SER A 26 -10.62 3.97 11.67
CA SER A 26 -11.77 4.88 11.51
C SER A 26 -12.10 5.11 10.04
N ALA A 27 -13.39 5.19 9.72
CA ALA A 27 -13.84 5.67 8.43
C ALA A 27 -13.85 7.22 8.36
N GLN A 28 -13.56 7.92 9.45
CA GLN A 28 -13.41 9.37 9.44
C GLN A 28 -11.97 9.74 9.13
N PRO A 29 -11.74 10.79 8.32
CA PRO A 29 -10.40 11.31 8.10
C PRO A 29 -9.71 11.69 9.42
N PRO A 30 -8.38 11.52 9.52
CA PRO A 30 -7.63 11.84 10.72
C PRO A 30 -7.57 13.35 10.99
N GLY A 31 -7.21 13.73 12.23
CA GLY A 31 -7.05 15.12 12.62
C GLY A 31 -8.35 15.93 12.70
N GLY A 32 -9.52 15.27 12.75
CA GLY A 32 -10.83 15.93 12.77
C GLY A 32 -11.19 16.64 11.45
N LEU A 33 -10.49 16.31 10.36
CA LEU A 33 -10.75 16.90 9.05
C LEU A 33 -11.99 16.27 8.41
N ARG A 34 -12.71 17.06 7.60
CA ARG A 34 -13.84 16.57 6.80
C ARG A 34 -13.31 15.96 5.47
N PRO A 35 -14.04 15.02 4.83
CA PRO A 35 -13.63 14.42 3.57
C PRO A 35 -13.23 15.45 2.49
N ALA A 36 -13.97 16.55 2.36
CA ALA A 36 -13.65 17.59 1.38
C ALA A 36 -12.34 18.37 1.68
N GLN A 37 -11.79 18.22 2.88
CA GLN A 37 -10.58 18.93 3.31
C GLN A 37 -9.31 18.09 3.15
N VAL A 38 -9.44 16.78 2.96
CA VAL A 38 -8.26 15.88 2.87
C VAL A 38 -7.92 15.58 1.42
N PRO A 39 -6.63 15.37 1.08
CA PRO A 39 -6.25 14.83 -0.21
C PRO A 39 -6.84 13.43 -0.42
N GLN A 40 -7.11 13.07 -1.68
CA GLN A 40 -7.27 11.68 -2.07
C GLN A 40 -5.89 11.10 -2.37
N PHE A 41 -5.30 10.43 -1.40
CA PHE A 41 -4.02 9.77 -1.62
C PHE A 41 -4.18 8.51 -2.46
N ILE A 42 -3.26 8.33 -3.41
CA ILE A 42 -3.10 7.10 -4.19
C ILE A 42 -1.67 6.59 -3.97
N LEU A 43 -1.57 5.31 -3.61
CA LEU A 43 -0.32 4.57 -3.51
C LEU A 43 -0.34 3.47 -4.57
N VAL A 44 0.63 3.47 -5.47
CA VAL A 44 0.84 2.34 -6.39
C VAL A 44 1.95 1.49 -5.80
N GLY A 45 1.61 0.30 -5.33
CA GLY A 45 2.53 -0.64 -4.68
C GLY A 45 2.77 -1.85 -5.57
N PHE A 46 3.98 -1.97 -6.13
CA PHE A 46 4.37 -3.10 -6.97
C PHE A 46 5.05 -4.17 -6.13
N ASP A 47 4.52 -5.38 -6.19
CA ASP A 47 5.08 -6.56 -5.52
C ASP A 47 6.08 -7.29 -6.43
N ASP A 48 7.00 -8.06 -5.84
CA ASP A 48 8.03 -8.90 -6.44
C ASP A 48 9.15 -8.14 -7.16
N ASN A 49 8.85 -7.42 -8.21
CA ASN A 49 9.75 -6.65 -9.05
C ASN A 49 10.94 -7.45 -9.64
N PRO A 50 10.70 -8.61 -10.29
CA PRO A 50 11.76 -9.51 -10.74
C PRO A 50 12.37 -9.14 -12.10
N GLN A 51 11.88 -8.11 -12.77
CA GLN A 51 12.23 -7.81 -14.16
C GLN A 51 12.55 -6.33 -14.36
N VAL A 52 13.64 -6.06 -15.07
CA VAL A 52 14.15 -4.71 -15.37
C VAL A 52 13.17 -3.92 -16.23
N GLU A 53 12.74 -4.51 -17.35
CA GLU A 53 12.01 -3.77 -18.38
C GLU A 53 10.66 -3.21 -17.93
N PRO A 54 9.77 -4.01 -17.28
CA PRO A 54 8.49 -3.47 -16.81
C PRO A 54 8.65 -2.44 -15.69
N MET A 55 9.64 -2.61 -14.82
CA MET A 55 9.95 -1.64 -13.77
C MET A 55 10.46 -0.33 -14.37
N ALA A 56 11.38 -0.41 -15.32
CA ALA A 56 11.91 0.75 -16.04
C ALA A 56 10.80 1.50 -16.80
N TRP A 57 9.91 0.78 -17.48
CA TRP A 57 8.75 1.38 -18.16
C TRP A 57 7.92 2.25 -17.19
N PHE A 58 7.58 1.73 -16.01
CA PHE A 58 6.77 2.50 -15.06
C PHE A 58 7.50 3.75 -14.57
N ILE A 59 8.79 3.61 -14.19
CA ILE A 59 9.61 4.74 -13.73
C ILE A 59 9.70 5.81 -14.82
N ASP A 60 9.91 5.42 -16.09
CA ASP A 60 9.99 6.34 -17.23
C ASP A 60 8.66 7.04 -17.47
N HIS A 61 7.54 6.30 -17.39
CA HIS A 61 6.22 6.87 -17.58
C HIS A 61 5.90 7.98 -16.57
N VAL A 62 6.24 7.77 -15.29
CA VAL A 62 5.84 8.72 -14.22
C VAL A 62 6.88 9.81 -13.92
N GLN A 63 8.10 9.74 -14.45
CA GLN A 63 9.22 10.59 -14.04
C GLN A 63 8.94 12.10 -14.12
N ASP A 64 8.17 12.54 -15.13
CA ASP A 64 7.81 13.94 -15.35
C ASP A 64 6.40 14.31 -14.92
N LEU A 65 5.61 13.31 -14.44
CA LEU A 65 4.27 13.54 -13.96
C LEU A 65 4.31 14.20 -12.58
N ARG A 66 3.34 15.11 -12.36
CA ARG A 66 3.20 15.85 -11.12
C ARG A 66 1.78 15.73 -10.57
N ASN A 67 1.69 15.67 -9.26
CA ASN A 67 0.42 15.85 -8.55
C ASN A 67 -0.20 17.20 -8.95
N PRO A 68 -1.53 17.33 -8.91
CA PRO A 68 -2.20 18.62 -9.10
C PRO A 68 -1.56 19.71 -8.24
N ALA A 69 -1.41 20.91 -8.82
CA ALA A 69 -0.73 22.02 -8.17
C ALA A 69 -1.44 22.52 -6.90
N GLY A 70 -2.76 22.31 -6.77
CA GLY A 70 -3.54 22.73 -5.61
C GLY A 70 -3.29 24.21 -5.27
N ALA A 71 -3.11 24.49 -3.99
CA ALA A 71 -2.72 25.79 -3.47
C ALA A 71 -1.19 25.96 -3.34
N GLY A 72 -0.39 25.01 -3.85
CA GLY A 72 1.07 25.00 -3.73
C GLY A 72 1.59 24.57 -2.36
N GLN A 73 0.78 23.87 -1.58
CA GLN A 73 1.11 23.48 -0.21
C GLN A 73 1.94 22.19 -0.19
N ALA A 74 3.20 22.28 0.20
CA ALA A 74 4.12 21.13 0.27
C ALA A 74 3.64 20.05 1.24
N ALA A 75 2.97 20.41 2.32
CA ALA A 75 2.45 19.47 3.33
C ALA A 75 1.34 18.55 2.79
N THR A 76 0.68 18.91 1.68
CA THR A 76 -0.31 18.10 0.97
C THR A 76 0.22 17.60 -0.37
N PHE A 77 1.53 17.68 -0.62
CA PHE A 77 2.21 17.22 -1.83
C PHE A 77 1.72 17.89 -3.13
N ASP A 78 1.25 19.12 -3.04
CA ASP A 78 0.78 19.92 -4.16
C ASP A 78 1.93 20.13 -5.17
N GLY A 79 1.68 19.82 -6.46
CA GLY A 79 2.68 19.92 -7.52
C GLY A 79 3.88 18.97 -7.36
N GLY A 80 3.91 18.16 -6.30
CA GLY A 80 4.97 17.19 -6.06
C GLY A 80 5.00 16.09 -7.13
N PRO A 81 6.14 15.40 -7.31
CA PRO A 81 6.24 14.34 -8.31
C PRO A 81 5.38 13.12 -7.95
N VAL A 82 4.86 12.43 -8.98
CA VAL A 82 4.19 11.13 -8.82
C VAL A 82 5.19 10.10 -8.29
N ARG A 83 4.81 9.35 -7.25
CA ARG A 83 5.66 8.34 -6.60
C ARG A 83 4.92 7.01 -6.50
N ALA A 84 5.71 5.93 -6.34
CA ALA A 84 5.24 4.57 -6.13
C ALA A 84 6.07 3.87 -5.06
N ILE A 85 5.64 2.68 -4.65
CA ILE A 85 6.33 1.78 -3.73
C ILE A 85 6.69 0.51 -4.49
N PHE A 86 7.90 0.02 -4.33
CA PHE A 86 8.34 -1.27 -4.85
C PHE A 86 8.61 -2.19 -3.65
N PHE A 87 7.67 -3.08 -3.35
CA PHE A 87 7.83 -4.17 -2.40
C PHE A 87 8.65 -5.26 -3.09
N SER A 88 9.94 -5.32 -2.84
CA SER A 88 10.87 -6.11 -3.62
C SER A 88 11.43 -7.30 -2.84
N ASN A 89 11.63 -8.43 -3.52
CA ASN A 89 12.23 -9.63 -2.93
C ASN A 89 13.74 -9.61 -3.06
N GLY A 90 14.44 -9.98 -1.99
CA GLY A 90 15.89 -10.06 -2.01
C GLY A 90 16.44 -11.10 -2.99
N LYS A 91 15.76 -12.22 -3.20
CA LYS A 91 16.22 -13.32 -4.07
C LYS A 91 16.56 -12.94 -5.52
N TYR A 92 16.02 -11.83 -6.02
CA TYR A 92 16.26 -11.35 -7.39
C TYR A 92 17.46 -10.39 -7.48
N TRP A 93 18.05 -9.99 -6.36
CA TRP A 93 19.09 -8.95 -6.30
C TRP A 93 20.51 -9.46 -6.58
N ASN A 94 20.64 -10.55 -7.30
CA ASN A 94 21.88 -11.03 -7.90
C ASN A 94 22.07 -10.56 -9.36
N ASP A 95 21.06 -9.88 -9.93
CA ASP A 95 21.09 -9.29 -11.27
C ASP A 95 21.51 -7.82 -11.19
N ARG A 96 22.63 -7.47 -11.82
CA ARG A 96 23.19 -6.11 -11.78
C ARG A 96 22.27 -5.07 -12.42
N ASP A 97 21.57 -5.43 -13.49
CA ASP A 97 20.68 -4.51 -14.18
C ASP A 97 19.41 -4.28 -13.34
N LEU A 98 18.94 -5.31 -12.65
CA LEU A 98 17.83 -5.20 -11.72
C LEU A 98 18.19 -4.31 -10.52
N ILE A 99 19.39 -4.48 -9.93
CA ILE A 99 19.89 -3.59 -8.87
C ILE A 99 19.94 -2.14 -9.37
N THR A 100 20.44 -1.92 -10.60
CA THR A 100 20.54 -0.58 -11.19
C THR A 100 19.16 0.08 -11.34
N VAL A 101 18.13 -0.64 -11.77
CA VAL A 101 16.79 -0.05 -11.93
C VAL A 101 16.15 0.26 -10.57
N HIS A 102 16.42 -0.54 -9.52
CA HIS A 102 15.98 -0.22 -8.17
C HIS A 102 16.66 1.04 -7.61
N HIS A 103 17.97 1.19 -7.82
CA HIS A 103 18.65 2.44 -7.47
C HIS A 103 18.10 3.64 -8.24
N ARG A 104 17.75 3.45 -9.51
CA ARG A 104 17.09 4.47 -10.29
C ARG A 104 15.72 4.87 -9.69
N ALA A 105 14.92 3.89 -9.27
CA ALA A 105 13.66 4.14 -8.59
C ALA A 105 13.88 4.98 -7.33
N LEU A 106 14.81 4.57 -6.46
CA LEU A 106 15.14 5.27 -5.23
C LEU A 106 15.62 6.70 -5.50
N ASN A 107 16.53 6.89 -6.47
CA ASN A 107 17.05 8.21 -6.85
C ASN A 107 15.98 9.14 -7.42
N LYS A 108 14.92 8.58 -8.01
CA LYS A 108 13.72 9.33 -8.44
C LYS A 108 12.75 9.58 -7.29
N GLY A 109 13.03 9.07 -6.07
CA GLY A 109 12.23 9.26 -4.87
C GLY A 109 11.05 8.30 -4.74
N HIS A 110 11.04 7.19 -5.49
CA HIS A 110 10.15 6.07 -5.19
C HIS A 110 10.62 5.36 -3.92
N GLU A 111 9.73 4.64 -3.27
CA GLU A 111 10.04 3.86 -2.08
C GLU A 111 10.42 2.43 -2.45
N ILE A 112 11.46 1.89 -1.83
CA ILE A 112 11.77 0.45 -1.83
C ILE A 112 11.32 -0.09 -0.48
N ALA A 113 10.53 -1.15 -0.49
CA ALA A 113 9.97 -1.80 0.69
C ALA A 113 10.27 -3.30 0.66
N ASN A 114 10.21 -3.92 1.82
CA ASN A 114 10.58 -5.33 2.04
C ASN A 114 9.40 -6.25 1.64
N HIS A 115 9.69 -7.23 0.79
CA HIS A 115 8.74 -8.29 0.38
C HIS A 115 9.32 -9.69 0.63
N THR A 116 10.14 -9.83 1.67
CA THR A 116 10.90 -11.01 2.08
C THR A 116 12.07 -11.37 1.15
N GLN A 117 12.98 -12.20 1.66
CA GLN A 117 14.14 -12.68 0.88
C GLN A 117 13.69 -13.64 -0.24
N ASN A 118 12.89 -14.65 0.09
CA ASN A 118 12.67 -15.81 -0.78
C ASN A 118 11.27 -15.91 -1.38
N HIS A 119 10.35 -14.99 -1.02
CA HIS A 119 8.95 -15.03 -1.48
C HIS A 119 8.27 -16.38 -1.19
N LEU A 120 8.29 -16.80 0.07
CA LEU A 120 7.70 -18.08 0.48
C LEU A 120 6.27 -17.90 1.02
N GLN A 121 5.48 -18.98 0.94
CA GLN A 121 4.17 -19.05 1.59
C GLN A 121 4.32 -19.08 3.13
N GLY A 122 4.25 -17.91 3.75
CA GLY A 122 4.56 -17.72 5.17
C GLY A 122 3.41 -17.98 6.16
N GLY A 123 2.23 -18.39 5.70
CA GLY A 123 1.06 -18.57 6.57
C GLY A 123 1.24 -19.56 7.74
N GLY A 124 2.24 -20.44 7.67
CA GLY A 124 2.64 -21.35 8.75
C GLY A 124 3.96 -20.97 9.44
N PHE A 125 4.57 -19.83 9.14
CA PHE A 125 5.87 -19.45 9.68
C PHE A 125 5.78 -19.06 11.17
N THR A 126 6.85 -19.39 11.88
CA THR A 126 7.13 -18.88 13.23
C THR A 126 7.68 -17.44 13.16
N VAL A 127 7.69 -16.75 14.29
CA VAL A 127 8.31 -15.41 14.40
C VAL A 127 9.76 -15.43 13.94
N ALA A 128 10.54 -16.47 14.30
CA ALA A 128 11.95 -16.58 13.91
C ALA A 128 12.13 -16.75 12.38
N GLN A 129 11.23 -17.47 11.70
CA GLN A 129 11.27 -17.62 10.25
C GLN A 129 10.92 -16.31 9.55
N TRP A 130 9.88 -15.60 10.01
CA TRP A 130 9.52 -14.28 9.49
C TRP A 130 10.65 -13.26 9.66
N ARG A 131 11.22 -13.17 10.88
CA ARG A 131 12.36 -12.28 11.14
C ARG A 131 13.52 -12.57 10.22
N ARG A 132 13.83 -13.85 9.98
CA ARG A 132 14.91 -14.24 9.08
C ARG A 132 14.62 -13.78 7.64
N GLU A 133 13.44 -14.02 7.10
CA GLU A 133 13.05 -13.61 5.75
C GLU A 133 13.14 -12.09 5.57
N MET A 134 12.75 -11.31 6.59
CA MET A 134 12.83 -9.85 6.58
C MET A 134 14.27 -9.37 6.65
N ALA A 135 15.04 -9.87 7.63
CA ALA A 135 16.43 -9.44 7.87
C ALA A 135 17.36 -9.83 6.71
N ASP A 136 17.21 -11.04 6.13
CA ASP A 136 18.00 -11.48 4.98
C ASP A 136 17.72 -10.58 3.75
N CYS A 137 16.46 -10.16 3.54
CA CYS A 137 16.09 -9.23 2.49
C CYS A 137 16.74 -7.85 2.68
N GLU A 138 16.68 -7.30 3.89
CA GLU A 138 17.30 -6.01 4.21
C GLU A 138 18.83 -6.06 4.09
N ALA A 139 19.45 -7.16 4.51
CA ALA A 139 20.87 -7.36 4.34
C ALA A 139 21.25 -7.38 2.84
N THR A 140 20.48 -8.08 2.02
CA THR A 140 20.66 -8.10 0.56
C THR A 140 20.56 -6.69 -0.04
N PHE A 141 19.59 -5.89 0.39
CA PHE A 141 19.46 -4.50 -0.07
C PHE A 141 20.65 -3.64 0.38
N ALA A 142 21.09 -3.79 1.64
CA ALA A 142 22.22 -3.05 2.19
C ALA A 142 23.54 -3.38 1.48
N GLU A 143 23.79 -4.64 1.12
CA GLU A 143 24.96 -5.07 0.34
C GLU A 143 25.05 -4.40 -1.03
N THR A 144 23.92 -4.01 -1.59
CA THR A 144 23.83 -3.30 -2.88
C THR A 144 23.77 -1.78 -2.73
N GLY A 145 23.85 -1.25 -1.50
CA GLY A 145 23.91 0.18 -1.22
C GLY A 145 22.56 0.85 -0.95
N ILE A 146 21.46 0.09 -0.75
CA ILE A 146 20.20 0.64 -0.25
C ILE A 146 20.21 0.51 1.28
N PRO A 147 20.26 1.63 2.02
CA PRO A 147 20.39 1.56 3.48
C PRO A 147 19.10 0.98 4.10
N ALA A 148 19.26 0.02 5.01
CA ALA A 148 18.14 -0.61 5.74
C ALA A 148 17.23 0.43 6.44
N THR A 149 17.79 1.54 6.90
CA THR A 149 17.02 2.64 7.52
C THR A 149 16.00 3.31 6.60
N GLY A 150 16.10 3.08 5.29
CA GLY A 150 15.14 3.55 4.29
C GLY A 150 14.08 2.51 3.93
N VAL A 151 14.27 1.24 4.34
CA VAL A 151 13.36 0.12 4.07
C VAL A 151 12.49 -0.10 5.31
N VAL A 152 11.39 0.62 5.37
CA VAL A 152 10.53 0.68 6.58
C VAL A 152 9.13 0.13 6.37
N GLY A 153 8.79 -0.21 5.13
CA GLY A 153 7.52 -0.80 4.73
C GLY A 153 7.65 -2.28 4.43
N PHE A 154 6.59 -3.02 4.69
CA PHE A 154 6.53 -4.46 4.46
C PHE A 154 5.22 -4.86 3.79
N ARG A 155 5.28 -5.89 2.95
CA ARG A 155 4.12 -6.66 2.48
C ARG A 155 4.45 -8.14 2.44
N THR A 156 3.51 -8.96 2.91
CA THR A 156 3.63 -10.42 2.93
C THR A 156 3.45 -10.99 1.53
N PRO A 157 4.32 -11.89 1.05
CA PRO A 157 4.06 -12.69 -0.14
C PRO A 157 2.71 -13.40 -0.08
N PHE A 158 1.97 -13.38 -1.19
CA PHE A 158 0.64 -14.00 -1.32
C PHE A 158 -0.40 -13.49 -0.31
N LEU A 159 -0.14 -12.40 0.40
CA LEU A 159 -0.91 -11.96 1.58
C LEU A 159 -1.08 -13.08 2.63
N ALA A 160 -0.15 -14.04 2.64
CA ALA A 160 -0.18 -15.21 3.51
C ALA A 160 0.44 -14.92 4.88
N TYR A 161 -0.04 -13.87 5.54
CA TYR A 161 0.38 -13.50 6.89
C TYR A 161 -0.27 -14.40 7.96
N ASN A 162 0.33 -14.39 9.14
CA ASN A 162 -0.21 -14.96 10.38
C ASN A 162 0.12 -14.06 11.58
N ALA A 163 -0.32 -14.41 12.79
CA ALA A 163 -0.01 -13.64 13.99
C ALA A 163 1.51 -13.45 14.22
N ALA A 164 2.32 -14.44 13.81
CA ALA A 164 3.77 -14.36 13.96
C ALA A 164 4.43 -13.33 13.02
N THR A 165 3.79 -13.00 11.88
CA THR A 165 4.25 -11.95 10.97
C THR A 165 4.34 -10.61 11.69
N PHE A 166 3.26 -10.22 12.35
CA PHE A 166 3.17 -8.91 13.03
C PHE A 166 4.07 -8.83 14.27
N ALA A 167 4.24 -9.94 14.97
CA ALA A 167 5.22 -10.02 16.06
C ALA A 167 6.67 -9.87 15.53
N ALA A 168 6.96 -10.39 14.34
CA ALA A 168 8.26 -10.23 13.69
C ALA A 168 8.47 -8.79 13.21
N LEU A 169 7.47 -8.16 12.57
CA LEU A 169 7.53 -6.77 12.12
C LEU A 169 7.84 -5.81 13.28
N ALA A 170 7.15 -5.97 14.41
CA ALA A 170 7.41 -5.18 15.60
C ALA A 170 8.83 -5.39 16.16
N ALA A 171 9.37 -6.62 16.08
CA ALA A 171 10.71 -6.94 16.54
C ALA A 171 11.82 -6.40 15.61
N GLU A 172 11.56 -6.31 14.31
CA GLU A 172 12.50 -5.76 13.30
C GLU A 172 12.32 -4.25 13.09
N ALA A 173 11.53 -3.59 13.93
CA ALA A 173 11.27 -2.15 13.88
C ALA A 173 10.74 -1.66 12.51
N GLN A 174 9.99 -2.49 11.81
CA GLN A 174 9.25 -2.06 10.63
C GLN A 174 8.22 -1.00 11.03
N VAL A 175 8.07 0.01 10.20
CA VAL A 175 7.18 1.14 10.50
C VAL A 175 5.74 0.84 10.08
N TYR A 176 5.56 0.19 8.91
CA TYR A 176 4.23 -0.18 8.44
C TYR A 176 4.20 -1.52 7.72
N ASP A 177 3.05 -2.16 7.82
CA ASP A 177 2.60 -3.27 7.00
C ASP A 177 1.56 -2.81 5.97
N SER A 178 1.43 -3.53 4.88
CA SER A 178 0.37 -3.34 3.88
C SER A 178 -0.11 -4.69 3.35
N SER A 179 -0.36 -5.63 4.25
CA SER A 179 -0.78 -7.00 3.90
C SER A 179 -2.23 -7.29 4.29
N ILE A 180 -2.82 -6.51 5.21
CA ILE A 180 -4.17 -6.79 5.69
C ILE A 180 -5.19 -6.32 4.66
N GLU A 181 -6.02 -7.27 4.23
CA GLU A 181 -7.13 -7.01 3.32
C GLU A 181 -8.28 -6.36 4.08
N GLU A 182 -8.78 -5.24 3.54
CA GLU A 182 -9.88 -4.49 4.15
C GLU A 182 -10.94 -4.14 3.09
N GLY A 183 -12.15 -3.82 3.53
CA GLY A 183 -13.22 -3.40 2.63
C GLY A 183 -14.20 -4.51 2.25
N HIS A 184 -13.96 -5.77 2.69
CA HIS A 184 -14.86 -6.89 2.44
C HIS A 184 -16.17 -6.82 3.24
N GLN A 185 -16.19 -6.09 4.36
CA GLN A 185 -17.35 -5.97 5.23
C GLN A 185 -18.58 -5.48 4.45
N ALA A 186 -19.76 -6.03 4.76
CA ALA A 186 -21.01 -5.76 4.04
C ALA A 186 -21.39 -4.27 4.02
N GLY A 187 -21.07 -3.53 5.09
CA GLY A 187 -21.35 -2.09 5.20
C GLY A 187 -20.35 -1.17 4.52
N GLN A 188 -19.26 -1.71 3.94
CA GLN A 188 -18.25 -0.92 3.24
C GLN A 188 -18.48 -1.01 1.73
N ASP A 189 -18.70 0.15 1.09
CA ASP A 189 -19.13 0.25 -0.30
C ASP A 189 -18.17 1.07 -1.20
N GLY A 190 -16.96 1.30 -0.72
CA GLY A 190 -15.97 2.12 -1.43
C GLY A 190 -15.97 3.59 -1.01
N THR A 191 -17.06 4.07 -0.39
CA THR A 191 -17.17 5.46 0.07
C THR A 191 -16.76 5.65 1.53
N ASN A 192 -16.56 4.56 2.27
CA ASN A 192 -16.44 4.55 3.74
C ASN A 192 -15.40 3.58 4.29
N PHE A 193 -14.34 3.30 3.53
CA PHE A 193 -13.26 2.43 3.98
C PHE A 193 -12.48 3.03 5.16
N PHE A 194 -11.82 2.18 5.94
CA PHE A 194 -10.96 2.67 7.02
C PHE A 194 -9.75 3.42 6.47
N TRP A 195 -9.40 4.51 7.11
CA TRP A 195 -8.11 5.16 6.94
C TRP A 195 -7.00 4.27 7.51
N PRO A 196 -5.74 4.42 7.09
CA PRO A 196 -4.62 3.73 7.73
C PRO A 196 -4.63 4.00 9.23
N TYR A 197 -4.29 2.99 9.99
CA TYR A 197 -4.37 2.97 11.46
C TYR A 197 -3.18 2.24 12.06
N THR A 198 -2.99 2.37 13.38
CA THR A 198 -2.00 1.56 14.10
C THR A 198 -2.66 0.32 14.70
N LEU A 199 -1.90 -0.76 14.79
CA LEU A 199 -2.39 -2.04 15.31
C LEU A 199 -2.46 -2.09 16.85
N ASP A 200 -2.57 -0.94 17.52
CA ASP A 200 -2.73 -0.86 18.98
C ASP A 200 -3.98 -1.61 19.48
N GLN A 201 -5.02 -1.60 18.66
CA GLN A 201 -6.27 -2.33 18.94
C GLN A 201 -6.48 -3.53 17.99
N GLY A 202 -5.44 -3.91 17.22
CA GLY A 202 -5.55 -4.89 16.14
C GLY A 202 -6.20 -4.31 14.88
N SER A 203 -6.62 -5.20 13.96
CA SER A 203 -7.31 -4.81 12.71
C SER A 203 -8.79 -5.18 12.76
N PRO A 204 -9.73 -4.24 12.55
CA PRO A 204 -11.15 -4.53 12.57
C PRO A 204 -11.60 -5.42 11.42
N GLY A 205 -11.06 -5.28 10.21
CA GLY A 205 -11.38 -6.12 9.07
C GLY A 205 -10.91 -7.54 9.27
N ASN A 206 -9.66 -7.71 9.70
CA ASN A 206 -9.13 -9.01 10.06
C ASN A 206 -9.94 -9.65 11.22
N ALA A 207 -10.39 -8.84 12.18
CA ALA A 207 -11.21 -9.30 13.28
C ALA A 207 -12.62 -9.76 12.85
N ALA A 208 -13.15 -9.19 11.79
CA ALA A 208 -14.44 -9.61 11.23
C ALA A 208 -14.32 -10.89 10.41
N GLU A 209 -13.17 -11.12 9.77
CA GLU A 209 -12.93 -12.28 8.92
C GLU A 209 -12.45 -13.51 9.68
N PHE A 210 -11.55 -13.32 10.66
CA PHE A 210 -10.92 -14.43 11.38
C PHE A 210 -11.34 -14.47 12.84
N ALA A 211 -11.88 -15.61 13.28
CA ALA A 211 -12.26 -15.86 14.67
C ALA A 211 -11.03 -15.75 15.60
N GLU A 212 -11.30 -15.46 16.87
CA GLU A 212 -10.28 -15.51 17.91
C GLU A 212 -9.64 -16.91 17.98
N GLY A 213 -8.30 -16.94 18.10
CA GLY A 213 -7.53 -18.18 18.06
C GLY A 213 -7.18 -18.68 16.67
N SER A 214 -7.69 -18.06 15.61
CA SER A 214 -7.21 -18.33 14.24
C SER A 214 -5.73 -17.95 14.10
N PRO A 215 -4.87 -18.75 13.46
CA PRO A 215 -3.49 -18.38 13.19
C PRO A 215 -3.35 -17.12 12.31
N ARG A 216 -4.39 -16.77 11.53
CA ARG A 216 -4.46 -15.54 10.74
C ARG A 216 -4.98 -14.32 11.52
N ARG A 217 -5.43 -14.50 12.77
CA ARG A 217 -5.90 -13.40 13.59
C ARG A 217 -4.74 -12.48 13.97
N VAL A 218 -4.78 -11.24 13.51
CA VAL A 218 -3.81 -10.20 13.89
C VAL A 218 -4.12 -9.76 15.32
N GLY A 219 -3.12 -9.81 16.18
CA GLY A 219 -3.19 -9.32 17.53
C GLY A 219 -2.99 -7.81 17.64
N ARG A 220 -2.65 -7.37 18.86
CA ARG A 220 -2.30 -5.97 19.14
C ARG A 220 -0.79 -5.78 18.98
N HIS A 221 -0.41 -4.79 18.19
CA HIS A 221 0.99 -4.44 17.93
C HIS A 221 1.14 -2.91 18.00
N PRO A 222 1.28 -2.34 19.23
CA PRO A 222 1.30 -0.90 19.44
C PRO A 222 2.33 -0.18 18.58
N GLY A 223 1.89 0.88 17.89
CA GLY A 223 2.73 1.73 17.06
C GLY A 223 3.09 1.16 15.68
N LEU A 224 2.76 -0.10 15.37
CA LEU A 224 2.92 -0.64 14.02
C LEU A 224 1.73 -0.15 13.16
N TRP A 225 2.05 0.56 12.07
CA TRP A 225 1.04 1.04 11.14
C TRP A 225 0.57 -0.05 10.19
N GLU A 226 -0.72 -0.02 9.90
CA GLU A 226 -1.33 -0.73 8.78
C GLU A 226 -1.77 0.27 7.72
N ILE A 227 -1.25 0.11 6.50
CA ILE A 227 -1.79 0.77 5.30
C ILE A 227 -2.63 -0.27 4.56
N PRO A 228 -3.95 -0.31 4.77
CA PRO A 228 -4.78 -1.42 4.31
C PRO A 228 -4.72 -1.64 2.80
N LEU A 229 -4.67 -2.90 2.39
CA LEU A 229 -4.92 -3.30 1.02
C LEU A 229 -6.45 -3.44 0.84
N HIS A 230 -7.09 -2.33 0.52
CA HIS A 230 -8.53 -2.34 0.32
C HIS A 230 -8.94 -3.06 -0.96
N VAL A 231 -10.14 -3.58 -0.94
CA VAL A 231 -10.76 -4.14 -2.15
C VAL A 231 -10.88 -3.09 -3.26
N PHE A 232 -10.78 -3.54 -4.51
CA PHE A 232 -11.30 -2.81 -5.65
C PHE A 232 -12.81 -3.04 -5.74
N MET A 233 -13.54 -1.98 -6.11
CA MET A 233 -14.97 -2.03 -6.35
C MET A 233 -15.23 -2.30 -7.82
N ILE A 234 -15.94 -3.39 -8.11
CA ILE A 234 -16.24 -3.78 -9.48
C ILE A 234 -17.52 -3.07 -9.92
N PRO A 235 -17.50 -2.32 -11.07
CA PRO A 235 -18.68 -1.60 -11.50
C PRO A 235 -19.87 -2.53 -11.78
N ALA A 236 -21.04 -2.15 -11.28
CA ALA A 236 -22.29 -2.78 -11.63
C ALA A 236 -22.68 -2.49 -13.09
N ASP A 237 -23.59 -3.25 -13.65
CA ASP A 237 -24.02 -3.10 -15.06
C ASP A 237 -24.45 -1.68 -15.42
N ALA A 238 -25.09 -0.97 -14.49
CA ALA A 238 -25.50 0.42 -14.68
C ALA A 238 -24.32 1.40 -14.88
N ASP A 239 -23.14 1.07 -14.34
CA ASP A 239 -21.93 1.90 -14.43
C ASP A 239 -21.06 1.53 -15.64
N CYS A 240 -21.20 0.32 -16.17
CA CYS A 240 -20.31 -0.24 -17.19
C CYS A 240 -20.22 0.65 -18.44
N ALA A 241 -21.36 1.15 -18.94
CA ALA A 241 -21.40 2.01 -20.14
C ALA A 241 -20.62 3.31 -19.94
N ARG A 242 -20.74 3.96 -18.78
CA ARG A 242 -19.99 5.18 -18.41
C ARG A 242 -18.49 4.93 -18.36
N LEU A 243 -18.09 3.73 -17.99
CA LEU A 243 -16.70 3.32 -17.83
C LEU A 243 -16.10 2.67 -19.09
N GLY A 244 -16.91 2.53 -20.16
CA GLY A 244 -16.45 2.01 -21.45
C GLY A 244 -16.28 0.49 -21.51
N VAL A 245 -16.98 -0.25 -20.64
CA VAL A 245 -16.95 -1.72 -20.59
C VAL A 245 -18.35 -2.31 -20.78
N ALA A 246 -18.43 -3.59 -21.18
CA ALA A 246 -19.68 -4.29 -21.35
C ALA A 246 -20.32 -4.63 -19.99
N PRO A 247 -21.67 -4.67 -19.90
CA PRO A 247 -22.37 -5.18 -18.73
C PRO A 247 -22.07 -6.68 -18.51
N GLY A 248 -22.37 -7.18 -17.30
CA GLY A 248 -22.10 -8.56 -16.90
C GLY A 248 -20.69 -8.76 -16.31
N LEU A 249 -19.94 -7.67 -16.05
CA LEU A 249 -18.57 -7.76 -15.54
C LEU A 249 -18.51 -8.46 -14.17
N GLN A 250 -19.38 -8.07 -13.22
CA GLN A 250 -19.43 -8.70 -11.89
C GLN A 250 -19.76 -10.18 -11.96
N ALA A 251 -20.71 -10.59 -12.77
CA ALA A 251 -21.11 -12.00 -12.93
C ALA A 251 -19.95 -12.83 -13.52
N ARG A 252 -19.33 -12.33 -14.59
CA ARG A 252 -18.18 -13.00 -15.24
C ARG A 252 -16.98 -13.11 -14.33
N MET A 253 -16.65 -12.03 -13.60
CA MET A 253 -15.55 -12.05 -12.64
C MET A 253 -15.83 -13.05 -11.51
N GLY A 254 -17.03 -13.05 -10.94
CA GLY A 254 -17.43 -14.00 -9.90
C GLY A 254 -17.26 -15.46 -10.34
N ALA A 255 -17.73 -15.79 -11.56
CA ALA A 255 -17.58 -17.12 -12.12
C ALA A 255 -16.11 -17.53 -12.30
N ASN A 256 -15.25 -16.63 -12.79
CA ASN A 256 -13.82 -16.88 -12.98
C ASN A 256 -13.10 -17.04 -11.62
N LEU A 257 -13.41 -16.19 -10.64
CA LEU A 257 -12.85 -16.25 -9.29
C LEU A 257 -13.24 -17.55 -8.57
N LYS A 258 -14.49 -18.00 -8.75
CA LYS A 258 -14.93 -19.29 -8.22
C LYS A 258 -14.17 -20.46 -8.84
N GLN A 259 -13.86 -20.37 -10.14
CA GLN A 259 -13.01 -21.37 -10.79
C GLN A 259 -11.57 -21.33 -10.25
N ALA A 260 -11.03 -20.16 -9.96
CA ALA A 260 -9.66 -19.99 -9.48
C ALA A 260 -9.48 -20.35 -8.01
N TYR A 261 -10.43 -19.97 -7.15
CA TYR A 261 -10.31 -20.04 -5.69
C TYR A 261 -11.37 -20.91 -5.00
N GLY A 262 -12.29 -21.51 -5.74
CA GLY A 262 -13.37 -22.35 -5.20
C GLY A 262 -14.54 -21.54 -4.66
N SER A 263 -15.32 -22.15 -3.74
CA SER A 263 -16.59 -21.59 -3.23
C SER A 263 -16.45 -20.37 -2.31
N ALA A 264 -15.23 -19.92 -2.04
CA ALA A 264 -14.98 -18.75 -1.18
C ALA A 264 -15.17 -17.40 -1.91
N SER A 265 -15.46 -17.41 -3.22
CA SER A 265 -15.68 -16.18 -3.99
C SER A 265 -17.17 -15.87 -4.16
N ASP A 266 -17.51 -14.58 -4.01
CA ASP A 266 -18.87 -14.08 -4.18
C ASP A 266 -19.31 -14.15 -5.66
N GLU A 267 -20.57 -14.49 -5.87
CA GLU A 267 -21.22 -14.39 -7.18
C GLU A 267 -22.54 -13.63 -7.05
N PRO A 268 -22.70 -12.49 -7.73
CA PRO A 268 -21.73 -11.75 -8.53
C PRO A 268 -20.65 -11.07 -7.67
N ALA A 269 -19.41 -10.92 -8.19
CA ALA A 269 -18.33 -10.30 -7.48
C ALA A 269 -18.43 -8.77 -7.53
N ALA A 270 -18.94 -8.16 -6.48
CA ALA A 270 -18.96 -6.68 -6.34
C ALA A 270 -17.63 -6.11 -5.83
N LYS A 271 -16.82 -6.92 -5.20
CA LYS A 271 -15.53 -6.58 -4.57
C LYS A 271 -14.48 -7.63 -4.91
N ILE A 272 -13.23 -7.22 -4.97
CA ILE A 272 -12.08 -8.09 -5.12
C ILE A 272 -10.89 -7.48 -4.38
N THR A 273 -10.08 -8.29 -3.69
CA THR A 273 -8.84 -7.81 -3.06
C THR A 273 -8.00 -6.99 -4.03
N GLY A 274 -7.55 -5.82 -3.59
CA GLY A 274 -6.98 -4.75 -4.39
C GLY A 274 -5.61 -5.03 -5.02
N LEU A 275 -5.45 -6.21 -5.63
CA LEU A 275 -4.27 -6.62 -6.39
C LEU A 275 -4.64 -6.87 -7.86
N ASP A 276 -3.80 -6.39 -8.76
CA ASP A 276 -3.95 -6.58 -10.21
C ASP A 276 -3.93 -8.06 -10.63
N TRP A 277 -3.20 -8.91 -9.89
CA TRP A 277 -3.20 -10.36 -10.10
C TRP A 277 -4.62 -10.95 -10.04
N ASN A 278 -5.39 -10.53 -9.05
CA ASN A 278 -6.76 -11.01 -8.87
C ASN A 278 -7.65 -10.59 -10.05
N VAL A 279 -7.45 -9.38 -10.56
CA VAL A 279 -8.21 -8.83 -11.69
C VAL A 279 -7.77 -9.47 -13.01
N LEU A 280 -6.46 -9.46 -13.31
CA LEU A 280 -5.93 -9.83 -14.60
C LEU A 280 -5.77 -11.34 -14.78
N GLU A 281 -5.29 -12.05 -13.74
CA GLU A 281 -4.95 -13.46 -13.83
C GLU A 281 -6.05 -14.38 -13.28
N ALA A 282 -6.64 -14.06 -12.13
CA ALA A 282 -7.70 -14.89 -11.55
C ALA A 282 -9.06 -14.60 -12.19
N ALA A 283 -9.49 -13.34 -12.24
CA ALA A 283 -10.77 -12.95 -12.84
C ALA A 283 -10.73 -12.82 -14.37
N LYS A 284 -9.55 -12.98 -15.01
CA LYS A 284 -9.35 -12.95 -16.47
C LYS A 284 -9.83 -11.65 -17.13
N CYS A 285 -9.66 -10.52 -16.47
CA CYS A 285 -9.97 -9.22 -17.06
C CYS A 285 -8.86 -8.77 -18.03
N ASN A 286 -9.27 -7.93 -19.00
CA ASN A 286 -8.35 -7.24 -19.90
C ASN A 286 -7.98 -5.83 -19.38
N GLY A 287 -7.13 -5.09 -20.13
CA GLY A 287 -6.72 -3.75 -19.75
C GLY A 287 -7.87 -2.75 -19.59
N PRO A 288 -8.82 -2.61 -20.55
CA PRO A 288 -9.99 -1.76 -20.39
C PRO A 288 -10.84 -2.05 -19.15
N GLU A 289 -11.00 -3.31 -18.78
CA GLU A 289 -11.75 -3.71 -17.59
C GLU A 289 -11.01 -3.38 -16.30
N LEU A 290 -9.67 -3.59 -16.27
CA LEU A 290 -8.83 -3.11 -15.17
C LEU A 290 -8.98 -1.59 -14.99
N LEU A 291 -8.89 -0.82 -16.09
CA LEU A 291 -9.05 0.64 -16.06
C LEU A 291 -10.41 1.06 -15.50
N ALA A 292 -11.49 0.38 -15.93
CA ALA A 292 -12.84 0.64 -15.44
C ALA A 292 -12.98 0.40 -13.95
N ILE A 293 -12.40 -0.71 -13.43
CA ILE A 293 -12.41 -1.04 -12.02
C ILE A 293 -11.63 -0.01 -11.20
N LEU A 294 -10.43 0.39 -11.66
CA LEU A 294 -9.62 1.38 -10.97
C LEU A 294 -10.29 2.77 -10.93
N LYS A 295 -10.87 3.22 -12.07
CA LYS A 295 -11.63 4.48 -12.14
C LYS A 295 -12.87 4.45 -11.23
N HIS A 296 -13.63 3.37 -11.27
CA HIS A 296 -14.83 3.21 -10.43
C HIS A 296 -14.47 3.26 -8.94
N THR A 297 -13.43 2.52 -8.54
CA THR A 297 -12.94 2.52 -7.15
C THR A 297 -12.50 3.92 -6.71
N LEU A 298 -11.76 4.65 -7.55
CA LEU A 298 -11.33 6.01 -7.24
C LEU A 298 -12.51 6.98 -7.14
N ASP A 299 -13.49 6.89 -8.05
CA ASP A 299 -14.68 7.76 -8.05
C ASP A 299 -15.50 7.60 -6.77
N LEU A 300 -15.66 6.35 -6.28
CA LEU A 300 -16.34 6.08 -5.01
C LEU A 300 -15.60 6.70 -3.82
N ARG A 301 -14.26 6.59 -3.77
CA ARG A 301 -13.46 7.22 -2.71
C ARG A 301 -13.56 8.74 -2.73
N LEU A 302 -13.51 9.35 -3.91
CA LEU A 302 -13.66 10.80 -4.08
C LEU A 302 -15.06 11.28 -3.65
N ALA A 303 -16.09 10.49 -3.90
CA ALA A 303 -17.46 10.77 -3.45
C ALA A 303 -17.67 10.51 -1.95
N GLY A 304 -16.80 9.72 -1.33
CA GLY A 304 -16.90 9.27 0.05
C GLY A 304 -15.91 9.96 0.99
N ASN A 305 -15.31 9.15 1.86
CA ASN A 305 -14.44 9.62 2.94
C ASN A 305 -12.98 9.87 2.53
N ARG A 306 -12.61 9.62 1.27
CA ARG A 306 -11.26 9.77 0.72
C ARG A 306 -10.18 8.95 1.43
N ALA A 307 -10.53 7.79 2.03
CA ALA A 307 -9.54 6.88 2.54
C ALA A 307 -8.50 6.55 1.44
N PRO A 308 -7.20 6.50 1.76
CA PRO A 308 -6.14 6.29 0.77
C PRO A 308 -6.38 5.07 -0.13
N PHE A 309 -6.08 5.19 -1.40
CA PHE A 309 -6.26 4.13 -2.39
C PHE A 309 -4.92 3.44 -2.66
N MET A 310 -4.70 2.28 -2.04
CA MET A 310 -3.60 1.39 -2.39
C MET A 310 -4.00 0.60 -3.65
N VAL A 311 -3.27 0.80 -4.74
CA VAL A 311 -3.34 0.01 -5.96
C VAL A 311 -2.23 -1.03 -5.89
N GLY A 312 -2.57 -2.23 -5.47
CA GLY A 312 -1.63 -3.35 -5.46
C GLY A 312 -1.39 -3.86 -6.89
N ALA A 313 -0.14 -3.94 -7.28
CA ALA A 313 0.25 -4.29 -8.63
C ALA A 313 1.53 -5.15 -8.65
N HIS A 314 1.87 -5.74 -9.80
CA HIS A 314 3.10 -6.48 -10.04
C HIS A 314 3.71 -5.98 -11.34
N THR A 315 4.95 -5.48 -11.33
CA THR A 315 5.60 -5.02 -12.56
C THR A 315 5.60 -6.09 -13.65
N ALA A 316 5.75 -7.35 -13.26
CA ALA A 316 5.75 -8.51 -14.16
C ALA A 316 4.44 -8.71 -14.95
N LEU A 317 3.32 -8.12 -14.51
CA LEU A 317 2.04 -8.19 -15.25
C LEU A 317 1.92 -7.15 -16.36
N TYR A 318 2.90 -6.25 -16.48
CA TYR A 318 2.95 -5.18 -17.48
C TYR A 318 4.15 -5.31 -18.44
N PRO A 319 4.42 -6.50 -19.03
CA PRO A 319 5.50 -6.63 -20.01
C PRO A 319 5.14 -5.94 -21.33
N ALA A 320 6.13 -5.63 -22.17
CA ALA A 320 5.93 -4.92 -23.45
C ALA A 320 4.92 -5.61 -24.39
N ASN A 321 4.79 -6.94 -24.31
CA ASN A 321 3.83 -7.72 -25.10
C ASN A 321 2.40 -7.73 -24.52
N LYS A 322 2.13 -6.97 -23.46
CA LYS A 322 0.80 -6.71 -22.89
C LYS A 322 0.47 -5.20 -22.89
N PRO A 323 0.43 -4.57 -24.07
CA PRO A 323 0.31 -3.12 -24.17
C PRO A 323 -1.03 -2.58 -23.64
N ASP A 324 -2.07 -3.39 -23.66
CA ASP A 324 -3.39 -3.04 -23.10
C ASP A 324 -3.34 -2.86 -21.58
N ARG A 325 -2.54 -3.66 -20.86
CA ARG A 325 -2.34 -3.53 -19.42
C ARG A 325 -1.55 -2.27 -19.07
N ARG A 326 -0.47 -1.98 -19.81
CA ARG A 326 0.30 -0.72 -19.65
C ARG A 326 -0.60 0.48 -19.87
N LYS A 327 -1.32 0.49 -20.97
CA LYS A 327 -2.25 1.55 -21.32
C LYS A 327 -3.29 1.76 -20.21
N ALA A 328 -3.81 0.69 -19.60
CA ALA A 328 -4.76 0.80 -18.51
C ALA A 328 -4.16 1.53 -17.28
N MET A 329 -2.92 1.19 -16.89
CA MET A 329 -2.23 1.87 -15.79
C MET A 329 -1.91 3.34 -16.12
N GLU A 330 -1.41 3.60 -17.33
CA GLU A 330 -1.11 4.95 -17.82
C GLU A 330 -2.35 5.84 -17.86
N GLU A 331 -3.46 5.33 -18.42
CA GLU A 331 -4.74 6.04 -18.49
C GLU A 331 -5.40 6.22 -17.11
N PHE A 332 -5.19 5.28 -16.18
CA PHE A 332 -5.64 5.44 -14.81
C PHE A 332 -4.89 6.59 -14.12
N ILE A 333 -3.56 6.62 -14.22
CA ILE A 333 -2.75 7.71 -13.64
C ILE A 333 -3.17 9.05 -14.26
N ALA A 334 -3.29 9.12 -15.58
CA ALA A 334 -3.73 10.33 -16.27
C ALA A 334 -5.12 10.78 -15.80
N TYR A 335 -6.08 9.85 -15.70
CA TYR A 335 -7.41 10.13 -15.17
C TYR A 335 -7.38 10.65 -13.74
N ALA A 336 -6.62 10.00 -12.87
CA ALA A 336 -6.50 10.39 -11.46
C ALA A 336 -5.91 11.80 -11.32
N LEU A 337 -4.90 12.15 -12.11
CA LEU A 337 -4.27 13.47 -12.09
C LEU A 337 -5.17 14.60 -12.61
N THR A 338 -6.32 14.29 -13.26
CA THR A 338 -7.35 15.31 -13.57
C THR A 338 -8.16 15.74 -12.35
N LYS A 339 -8.07 15.02 -11.23
CA LYS A 339 -8.83 15.31 -10.01
C LYS A 339 -7.98 16.20 -9.11
N PRO A 340 -8.41 17.42 -8.80
CA PRO A 340 -7.59 18.40 -8.06
C PRO A 340 -7.18 17.93 -6.65
N GLU A 341 -7.92 16.98 -6.06
CA GLU A 341 -7.67 16.44 -4.73
C GLU A 341 -6.66 15.31 -4.70
N VAL A 342 -6.36 14.67 -5.84
CA VAL A 342 -5.52 13.47 -5.89
C VAL A 342 -4.05 13.80 -5.63
N ARG A 343 -3.41 12.93 -4.85
CA ARG A 343 -1.96 12.96 -4.60
C ARG A 343 -1.39 11.55 -4.63
N PHE A 344 -0.51 11.29 -5.59
CA PHE A 344 0.31 10.06 -5.61
C PHE A 344 1.47 10.24 -4.65
N VAL A 345 1.58 9.31 -3.69
CA VAL A 345 2.57 9.36 -2.61
C VAL A 345 3.14 7.98 -2.32
N THR A 346 4.25 7.93 -1.60
CA THR A 346 4.79 6.70 -1.00
C THR A 346 4.11 6.39 0.34
N GLY A 347 4.36 5.19 0.90
CA GLY A 347 3.90 4.83 2.24
C GLY A 347 4.47 5.76 3.31
N GLN A 348 5.77 6.05 3.25
CA GLN A 348 6.43 6.98 4.17
C GLN A 348 5.84 8.39 4.10
N GLN A 349 5.55 8.89 2.90
CA GLN A 349 4.92 10.21 2.71
C GLN A 349 3.50 10.24 3.28
N LEU A 350 2.72 9.19 3.05
CA LEU A 350 1.39 9.06 3.64
C LEU A 350 1.45 9.07 5.17
N LEU A 351 2.33 8.28 5.79
CA LEU A 351 2.49 8.22 7.23
C LEU A 351 2.96 9.56 7.81
N ALA A 352 3.85 10.28 7.12
CA ALA A 352 4.26 11.62 7.54
C ALA A 352 3.06 12.59 7.59
N TRP A 353 2.15 12.50 6.62
CA TRP A 353 0.92 13.30 6.62
C TRP A 353 -0.05 12.84 7.70
N LEU A 354 -0.25 11.53 7.90
CA LEU A 354 -1.15 10.98 8.93
C LEU A 354 -0.76 11.39 10.35
N ARG A 355 0.55 11.49 10.63
CA ARG A 355 1.07 11.98 11.93
C ARG A 355 0.79 13.46 12.16
N LYS A 356 0.64 14.24 11.10
CA LYS A 356 0.37 15.68 11.18
C LYS A 356 -0.56 16.12 10.05
N PRO A 357 -1.84 15.70 10.08
CA PRO A 357 -2.78 15.97 9.01
C PRO A 357 -2.90 17.47 8.73
N GLN A 358 -2.83 17.83 7.45
CA GLN A 358 -3.02 19.18 6.97
C GLN A 358 -4.14 19.19 5.94
N PRO A 359 -5.08 20.14 6.01
CA PRO A 359 -6.12 20.24 5.00
C PRO A 359 -5.54 20.69 3.66
N LEU A 360 -6.23 20.32 2.58
CA LEU A 360 -5.99 20.94 1.27
C LEU A 360 -6.12 22.45 1.40
N GLY A 361 -5.15 23.18 0.89
CA GLY A 361 -5.22 24.63 0.82
C GLY A 361 -6.40 25.07 -0.06
N THR A 362 -7.08 26.14 0.34
CA THR A 362 -8.00 26.83 -0.56
C THR A 362 -7.16 27.61 -1.57
N ALA A 363 -7.35 27.31 -2.87
CA ALA A 363 -6.78 28.19 -3.89
C ALA A 363 -7.26 29.61 -3.59
N GLY A 364 -6.30 30.51 -3.34
CA GLY A 364 -6.66 31.94 -3.18
C GLY A 364 -7.36 32.41 -4.44
N ASN A 365 -8.51 33.04 -4.28
CA ASN A 365 -9.23 33.74 -5.36
C ASN A 365 -8.38 34.89 -5.86
#